data_09e40f33c6de32bd98bb55e76e5c3517
#
_entry.id   09e40f33c6de32bd98bb55e76e5c3517
#
_cell.length_a   1.000
_cell.length_b   1.000
_cell.length_c   1.000
_cell.angle_alpha   90.00
_cell.angle_beta   90.00
_cell.angle_gamma   90.00
#
_symmetry.space_group_name_H-M   'P 1'
#
loop_
_entity.id
_entity.type
_entity.pdbx_description
1 polymer ?
#
loop_
_entity_poly.entity_id
_entity_poly.type
_entity_poly.pdbx_seq_one_letter_code
_entity_poly.pdbx_strand_id
1 'polypeptide(L)'
;MSQHSPFNDGFGVIRVGGRLSKMSDSVHFKNPIVLSRNSLFSTLVIRHSHLLTGHGGKGFTLNHVRQSGFFILNGVFLVKSILFKCVVCRRLRAKQCSQKMSDLPFDRVSRSAPFENVGCDFFWPLSN
;
A
#
# COMPACT_ATOMS: atom_id res chain seq x y z
N MET A 1 -4.03 30.50 6.63
CA MET A 1 -5.06 30.51 5.57
C MET A 1 -5.51 29.09 5.32
N SER A 2 -6.76 28.75 5.66
CA SER A 2 -7.30 27.42 5.38
C SER A 2 -7.49 27.29 3.88
N GLN A 3 -6.75 26.38 3.24
CA GLN A 3 -6.82 26.12 1.80
C GLN A 3 -8.15 25.49 1.35
N HIS A 4 -9.06 25.21 2.27
CA HIS A 4 -10.32 24.54 2.05
C HIS A 4 -11.43 25.34 2.69
N SER A 5 -12.49 25.63 1.93
CA SER A 5 -13.69 26.30 2.42
C SER A 5 -14.73 25.25 2.80
N PRO A 6 -14.74 24.78 4.06
CA PRO A 6 -15.74 23.80 4.48
C PRO A 6 -17.09 24.49 4.61
N PHE A 7 -18.15 23.81 4.17
CA PHE A 7 -19.53 24.23 4.33
C PHE A 7 -20.39 23.03 4.72
N ASN A 8 -21.53 23.34 5.35
CA ASN A 8 -22.52 22.32 5.71
C ASN A 8 -23.56 22.22 4.60
N ASP A 9 -23.85 21.02 4.11
CA ASP A 9 -24.95 20.82 3.17
C ASP A 9 -26.30 20.75 3.92
N GLY A 10 -27.41 20.78 3.16
CA GLY A 10 -28.76 20.75 3.74
C GLY A 10 -29.09 19.49 4.57
N PHE A 11 -28.22 18.49 4.58
CA PHE A 11 -28.34 17.24 5.35
C PHE A 11 -27.43 17.21 6.57
N GLY A 12 -26.73 18.28 6.91
CA GLY A 12 -25.82 18.34 8.04
C GLY A 12 -24.45 17.73 7.79
N VAL A 13 -24.10 17.42 6.54
CA VAL A 13 -22.81 16.82 6.18
C VAL A 13 -21.81 17.92 5.83
N ILE A 14 -20.62 17.86 6.45
CA ILE A 14 -19.53 18.81 6.15
C ILE A 14 -18.86 18.39 4.84
N ARG A 15 -18.83 19.34 3.90
CA ARG A 15 -18.18 19.19 2.59
C ARG A 15 -17.10 20.23 2.38
N VAL A 16 -16.14 19.92 1.52
CA VAL A 16 -15.13 20.88 1.08
C VAL A 16 -15.65 21.61 -0.17
N GLY A 17 -15.73 22.94 -0.10
CA GLY A 17 -15.89 23.81 -1.26
C GLY A 17 -14.53 24.15 -1.88
N GLY A 18 -14.51 24.48 -3.15
CA GLY A 18 -13.27 24.85 -3.81
C GLY A 18 -13.48 25.49 -5.20
N ARG A 19 -12.39 25.60 -5.94
CA ARG A 19 -12.32 26.25 -7.26
C ARG A 19 -13.11 25.53 -8.37
N LEU A 20 -13.58 24.30 -8.09
CA LEU A 20 -14.28 23.45 -9.06
C LEU A 20 -15.79 23.73 -9.15
N SER A 21 -16.30 24.79 -8.52
CA SER A 21 -17.72 25.11 -8.47
C SER A 21 -18.39 25.25 -9.86
N LYS A 22 -17.64 25.72 -10.87
CA LYS A 22 -18.11 25.90 -12.25
C LYS A 22 -17.98 24.64 -13.13
N MET A 23 -17.40 23.56 -12.64
CA MET A 23 -17.25 22.32 -13.41
C MET A 23 -18.60 21.61 -13.54
N SER A 24 -18.91 21.00 -14.70
CA SER A 24 -20.16 20.26 -14.91
C SER A 24 -20.18 18.82 -14.39
N ASP A 25 -19.23 18.46 -13.57
CA ASP A 25 -19.08 17.14 -12.97
C ASP A 25 -20.01 16.88 -11.77
N SER A 26 -20.04 15.64 -11.30
CA SER A 26 -20.87 15.21 -10.18
C SER A 26 -20.60 16.02 -8.89
N VAL A 27 -21.64 16.27 -8.12
CA VAL A 27 -21.57 17.02 -6.84
C VAL A 27 -20.56 16.39 -5.88
N HIS A 28 -20.46 15.06 -5.86
CA HIS A 28 -19.54 14.32 -5.00
C HIS A 28 -18.07 14.60 -5.32
N PHE A 29 -17.74 14.77 -6.59
CA PHE A 29 -16.37 15.09 -7.00
C PHE A 29 -16.02 16.56 -6.71
N LYS A 30 -16.96 17.49 -6.94
CA LYS A 30 -16.76 18.93 -6.68
C LYS A 30 -16.67 19.25 -5.20
N ASN A 31 -17.54 18.64 -4.40
CA ASN A 31 -17.75 18.92 -2.99
C ASN A 31 -17.61 17.62 -2.18
N PRO A 32 -16.41 17.07 -2.05
CA PRO A 32 -16.21 15.82 -1.33
C PRO A 32 -16.56 15.96 0.14
N ILE A 33 -17.07 14.88 0.72
CA ILE A 33 -17.42 14.78 2.13
C ILE A 33 -16.15 14.76 2.97
N VAL A 34 -16.10 15.61 4.00
CA VAL A 34 -14.97 15.66 4.92
C VAL A 34 -15.06 14.53 5.93
N LEU A 35 -14.02 13.73 6.00
CA LEU A 35 -13.90 12.64 6.97
C LEU A 35 -12.77 12.92 7.97
N SER A 36 -13.04 12.68 9.24
CA SER A 36 -12.02 12.75 10.28
C SER A 36 -11.01 11.62 10.11
N ARG A 37 -9.74 11.92 10.36
CA ARG A 37 -8.65 10.93 10.35
C ARG A 37 -8.88 9.76 11.32
N ASN A 38 -9.46 10.03 12.49
CA ASN A 38 -9.61 9.05 13.55
C ASN A 38 -10.89 8.22 13.41
N SER A 39 -11.67 8.42 12.35
CA SER A 39 -12.89 7.67 12.09
C SER A 39 -12.57 6.25 11.58
N LEU A 40 -13.30 5.27 12.11
CA LEU A 40 -13.29 3.90 11.58
C LEU A 40 -13.69 3.88 10.10
N PHE A 41 -14.69 4.70 9.74
CA PHE A 41 -15.16 4.83 8.36
C PHE A 41 -14.03 5.26 7.41
N SER A 42 -13.20 6.23 7.81
CA SER A 42 -12.03 6.66 7.02
C SER A 42 -11.05 5.51 6.77
N THR A 43 -10.83 4.69 7.78
CA THR A 43 -9.97 3.50 7.67
C THR A 43 -10.56 2.46 6.70
N LEU A 44 -11.87 2.23 6.75
CA LEU A 44 -12.56 1.29 5.86
C LEU A 44 -12.54 1.77 4.41
N VAL A 45 -12.82 3.06 4.17
CA VAL A 45 -12.75 3.68 2.83
C VAL A 45 -11.35 3.54 2.23
N ILE A 46 -10.30 3.80 3.02
CA ILE A 46 -8.92 3.65 2.53
C ILE A 46 -8.59 2.19 2.23
N ARG A 47 -8.97 1.25 3.11
CA ARG A 47 -8.73 -0.18 2.87
C ARG A 47 -9.42 -0.66 1.61
N HIS A 48 -10.67 -0.30 1.43
CA HIS A 48 -11.46 -0.63 0.23
C HIS A 48 -10.81 -0.05 -1.02
N SER A 49 -10.48 1.26 -1.01
CA SER A 49 -9.79 1.92 -2.12
C SER A 49 -8.43 1.29 -2.44
N HIS A 50 -7.70 0.85 -1.41
CA HIS A 50 -6.41 0.19 -1.57
C HIS A 50 -6.52 -1.17 -2.26
N LEU A 51 -7.56 -1.94 -1.94
CA LEU A 51 -7.86 -3.21 -2.61
C LEU A 51 -8.27 -2.99 -4.07
N LEU A 52 -9.20 -2.04 -4.32
CA LEU A 52 -9.66 -1.73 -5.69
C LEU A 52 -8.54 -1.20 -6.61
N THR A 53 -7.55 -0.51 -6.04
CA THR A 53 -6.37 -0.05 -6.79
C THR A 53 -5.27 -1.10 -6.93
N GLY A 54 -5.54 -2.37 -6.62
CA GLY A 54 -4.59 -3.47 -6.76
C GLY A 54 -3.29 -3.25 -5.98
N HIS A 55 -3.38 -2.71 -4.75
CA HIS A 55 -2.22 -2.35 -3.93
C HIS A 55 -1.28 -1.31 -4.58
N GLY A 56 -1.78 -0.46 -5.47
CA GLY A 56 -1.05 0.51 -6.30
C GLY A 56 -0.28 1.60 -5.55
N GLY A 57 -0.24 1.54 -4.22
CA GLY A 57 0.54 2.45 -3.40
C GLY A 57 -0.22 3.71 -2.96
N LYS A 58 0.50 4.63 -2.33
CA LYS A 58 -0.08 5.80 -1.66
C LYS A 58 -0.84 6.74 -2.61
N GLY A 59 -0.25 7.06 -3.75
CA GLY A 59 -0.82 8.01 -4.71
C GLY A 59 -2.13 7.50 -5.29
N PHE A 60 -2.15 6.28 -5.80
CA PHE A 60 -3.33 5.66 -6.40
C PHE A 60 -4.47 5.52 -5.38
N THR A 61 -4.17 5.04 -4.17
CA THR A 61 -5.17 4.92 -3.10
C THR A 61 -5.79 6.27 -2.75
N LEU A 62 -4.99 7.33 -2.58
CA LEU A 62 -5.50 8.67 -2.27
C LEU A 62 -6.34 9.26 -3.41
N ASN A 63 -5.90 9.05 -4.65
CA ASN A 63 -6.63 9.53 -5.81
C ASN A 63 -7.99 8.84 -5.91
N HIS A 64 -8.04 7.52 -5.72
CA HIS A 64 -9.29 6.76 -5.72
C HIS A 64 -10.25 7.22 -4.61
N VAL A 65 -9.76 7.46 -3.39
CA VAL A 65 -10.57 8.01 -2.28
C VAL A 65 -11.20 9.36 -2.67
N ARG A 66 -10.42 10.24 -3.31
CA ARG A 66 -10.92 11.55 -3.77
C ARG A 66 -11.94 11.42 -4.90
N GLN A 67 -11.69 10.54 -5.85
CA GLN A 67 -12.64 10.25 -6.94
C GLN A 67 -13.95 9.67 -6.42
N SER A 68 -13.90 8.90 -5.32
CA SER A 68 -15.09 8.39 -4.64
C SER A 68 -15.84 9.46 -3.82
N GLY A 69 -15.43 10.73 -3.88
CA GLY A 69 -16.12 11.84 -3.23
C GLY A 69 -15.81 12.02 -1.74
N PHE A 70 -14.67 11.51 -1.28
CA PHE A 70 -14.24 11.66 0.12
C PHE A 70 -12.96 12.47 0.25
N PHE A 71 -12.93 13.36 1.24
CA PHE A 71 -11.75 14.11 1.63
C PHE A 71 -11.39 13.81 3.07
N ILE A 72 -10.27 13.14 3.28
CA ILE A 72 -9.82 12.73 4.62
C ILE A 72 -8.80 13.73 5.13
N LEU A 73 -9.07 14.31 6.31
CA LEU A 73 -8.12 15.20 6.98
C LEU A 73 -6.82 14.45 7.29
N ASN A 74 -5.69 15.02 6.87
CA ASN A 74 -4.39 14.34 6.97
C ASN A 74 -4.36 12.92 6.35
N GLY A 75 -5.17 12.68 5.29
CA GLY A 75 -5.35 11.39 4.66
C GLY A 75 -4.04 10.73 4.20
N VAL A 76 -3.05 11.52 3.79
CA VAL A 76 -1.72 11.03 3.38
C VAL A 76 -1.06 10.20 4.48
N PHE A 77 -1.15 10.68 5.73
CA PHE A 77 -0.55 10.00 6.86
C PHE A 77 -1.30 8.71 7.21
N LEU A 78 -2.63 8.76 7.20
CA LEU A 78 -3.47 7.60 7.47
C LEU A 78 -3.27 6.51 6.40
N VAL A 79 -3.21 6.89 5.13
CA VAL A 79 -2.91 5.95 4.03
C VAL A 79 -1.55 5.30 4.22
N LYS A 80 -0.50 6.08 4.52
CA LYS A 80 0.84 5.51 4.79
C LYS A 80 0.81 4.47 5.90
N SER A 81 0.11 4.76 7.01
CA SER A 81 -0.02 3.85 8.15
C SER A 81 -0.71 2.53 7.76
N ILE A 82 -1.78 2.61 6.97
CA ILE A 82 -2.53 1.42 6.52
C ILE A 82 -1.68 0.60 5.54
N LEU A 83 -1.04 1.24 4.57
CA LEU A 83 -0.19 0.56 3.60
C LEU A 83 1.03 -0.11 4.25
N PHE A 84 1.59 0.49 5.30
CA PHE A 84 2.68 -0.09 6.05
C PHE A 84 2.29 -1.41 6.73
N LYS A 85 1.04 -1.51 7.20
CA LYS A 85 0.48 -2.73 7.82
C LYS A 85 0.03 -3.77 6.80
N CYS A 86 -0.10 -3.43 5.52
CA CYS A 86 -0.54 -4.34 4.49
C CYS A 86 0.53 -5.39 4.16
N VAL A 87 0.19 -6.68 4.34
CA VAL A 87 1.12 -7.80 4.12
C VAL A 87 1.56 -7.88 2.66
N VAL A 88 0.62 -7.75 1.71
CA VAL A 88 0.92 -7.77 0.27
C VAL A 88 1.92 -6.66 -0.10
N CYS A 89 1.65 -5.41 0.33
CA CYS A 89 2.55 -4.30 0.08
C CYS A 89 3.92 -4.48 0.74
N ARG A 90 3.98 -5.11 1.90
CA ARG A 90 5.25 -5.42 2.58
C ARG A 90 6.07 -6.44 1.80
N ARG A 91 5.43 -7.50 1.31
CA ARG A 91 6.10 -8.52 0.48
C ARG A 91 6.65 -7.92 -0.81
N LEU A 92 5.84 -7.12 -1.54
CA LEU A 92 6.24 -6.50 -2.79
C LEU A 92 7.39 -5.48 -2.63
N ARG A 93 7.53 -4.86 -1.46
CA ARG A 93 8.60 -3.89 -1.17
C ARG A 93 9.76 -4.48 -0.37
N ALA A 94 9.68 -5.74 0.00
CA ALA A 94 10.76 -6.39 0.73
C ALA A 94 12.03 -6.37 -0.11
N LYS A 95 13.14 -6.00 0.53
CA LYS A 95 14.46 -6.18 -0.08
C LYS A 95 14.79 -7.66 -0.13
N GLN A 96 15.36 -8.10 -1.23
CA GLN A 96 15.92 -9.44 -1.31
C GLN A 96 17.00 -9.58 -0.25
N CYS A 97 16.88 -10.61 0.58
CA CYS A 97 17.94 -10.97 1.48
C CYS A 97 19.03 -11.70 0.69
N SER A 98 20.24 -11.19 0.70
CA SER A 98 21.38 -11.97 0.24
C SER A 98 21.73 -13.00 1.31
N GLN A 99 21.72 -14.26 0.95
CA GLN A 99 22.15 -15.32 1.84
C GLN A 99 23.67 -15.22 1.99
N LYS A 100 24.16 -15.04 3.23
CA LYS A 100 25.60 -15.07 3.49
C LYS A 100 26.08 -16.52 3.31
N MET A 101 26.95 -16.72 2.33
CA MET A 101 27.59 -18.02 2.15
C MET A 101 28.45 -18.30 3.37
N SER A 102 28.31 -19.47 3.94
CA SER A 102 29.26 -19.97 4.95
C SER A 102 30.56 -20.39 4.29
N ASP A 103 31.63 -20.49 5.09
CA ASP A 103 32.88 -21.01 4.59
C ASP A 103 32.68 -22.47 4.10
N LEU A 104 33.40 -22.82 3.06
CA LEU A 104 33.35 -24.17 2.52
C LEU A 104 33.91 -25.16 3.54
N PRO A 105 33.30 -26.34 3.71
CA PRO A 105 33.85 -27.39 4.55
C PRO A 105 35.22 -27.85 4.02
N PHE A 106 36.07 -28.31 4.94
CA PHE A 106 37.45 -28.69 4.64
C PHE A 106 37.55 -29.68 3.48
N ASP A 107 36.64 -30.66 3.41
CA ASP A 107 36.58 -31.68 2.36
C ASP A 107 36.39 -31.13 0.95
N ARG A 108 35.86 -29.89 0.82
CA ARG A 108 35.72 -29.22 -0.48
C ARG A 108 36.92 -28.37 -0.89
N VAL A 109 37.78 -28.01 0.05
CA VAL A 109 38.97 -27.17 -0.20
C VAL A 109 40.28 -27.94 -0.12
N SER A 110 40.28 -29.13 0.48
CA SER A 110 41.45 -30.00 0.54
C SER A 110 41.73 -30.68 -0.80
N ARG A 111 42.99 -30.87 -1.12
CA ARG A 111 43.40 -31.72 -2.25
C ARG A 111 43.17 -33.17 -1.87
N SER A 112 42.32 -33.85 -2.58
CA SER A 112 41.97 -35.25 -2.37
C SER A 112 42.03 -36.02 -3.71
N ALA A 113 42.18 -37.34 -3.63
CA ALA A 113 42.14 -38.18 -4.81
C ALA A 113 40.71 -38.19 -5.43
N PRO A 114 40.57 -38.49 -6.74
CA PRO A 114 39.25 -38.58 -7.37
C PRO A 114 38.39 -39.61 -6.62
N PHE A 115 37.13 -39.21 -6.30
CA PHE A 115 36.11 -39.98 -5.57
C PHE A 115 36.38 -40.20 -4.07
N GLU A 116 37.39 -39.59 -3.49
CA GLU A 116 37.64 -39.65 -2.04
C GLU A 116 36.54 -38.84 -1.27
N ASN A 117 36.13 -37.69 -1.79
CA ASN A 117 35.05 -36.90 -1.24
C ASN A 117 33.91 -36.76 -2.27
N VAL A 118 32.73 -37.28 -1.95
CA VAL A 118 31.57 -37.29 -2.85
C VAL A 118 30.41 -36.58 -2.17
N GLY A 119 29.80 -35.58 -2.87
CA GLY A 119 28.57 -34.91 -2.46
C GLY A 119 27.38 -35.39 -3.27
N CYS A 120 26.26 -35.71 -2.62
CA CYS A 120 25.02 -36.09 -3.26
C CYS A 120 23.94 -35.06 -2.95
N ASP A 121 23.30 -34.50 -3.99
CA ASP A 121 22.14 -33.61 -3.88
C ASP A 121 20.86 -34.36 -4.25
N PHE A 122 19.84 -34.29 -3.40
CA PHE A 122 18.54 -34.87 -3.66
C PHE A 122 17.56 -33.78 -4.12
N PHE A 123 16.96 -33.96 -5.28
CA PHE A 123 15.90 -33.09 -5.77
C PHE A 123 14.55 -33.81 -5.65
N TRP A 124 13.62 -33.19 -4.92
CA TRP A 124 12.23 -33.60 -5.02
C TRP A 124 11.64 -33.04 -6.32
N PRO A 125 10.95 -33.83 -7.12
CA PRO A 125 10.20 -33.30 -8.25
C PRO A 125 9.15 -32.33 -7.72
N LEU A 126 9.18 -31.09 -8.21
CA LEU A 126 8.11 -30.13 -7.97
C LEU A 126 6.86 -30.65 -8.70
N SER A 127 5.91 -31.20 -7.95
CA SER A 127 4.59 -31.52 -8.48
C SER A 127 3.88 -30.23 -8.86
N ASN A 128 3.53 -30.09 -10.14
CA ASN A 128 2.66 -29.04 -10.65
C ASN A 128 1.24 -29.16 -10.06
#